data_798468a2e05d6742d88c59cd1b184068
#
_entry.id   798468a2e05d6742d88c59cd1b184068
#
_cell.length_a   1.000
_cell.length_b   1.000
_cell.length_c   1.000
_cell.angle_alpha   90.00
_cell.angle_beta   90.00
_cell.angle_gamma   90.00
#
_symmetry.space_group_name_H-M   'P 1'
#
loop_
_entity.id
_entity.type
_entity.pdbx_description
1 polymer ?
#
loop_
_entity_poly.entity_id
_entity_poly.type
_entity_poly.pdbx_seq_one_letter_code
_entity_poly.pdbx_strand_id
1 'polypeptide(L)'
;IAQCLVGSEMCIRDRAMSEITESEERLARPLIRLAKLVGVGTSYLGMSHDYHEIDDDVLIEVLAALGIDASSESAQLIAIRRILNERYARLVAPTVLHIAGSEDRVLVNTGILDVPSASITLENGEPYQGTIEVGPGDGSQAYDLDGTFISNAAVVIPADLPIGYHTLHVKVADRVQDATLISAPDRVDLLDPMKGGSLWGWMAQLYSICLLYTS
;
A
#
# COMPACT_ATOMS: atom_id res chain seq x y z
N ILE A 1 10.83 -17.64 26.48
CA ILE A 1 9.50 -17.39 25.89
C ILE A 1 9.03 -15.95 26.14
N ALA A 2 9.66 -15.19 27.06
CA ALA A 2 9.24 -13.81 27.38
C ALA A 2 9.90 -12.70 26.51
N GLN A 3 10.81 -13.02 25.61
CA GLN A 3 11.56 -12.02 24.84
C GLN A 3 10.98 -11.68 23.46
N CYS A 4 10.01 -12.45 22.94
CA CYS A 4 9.37 -12.15 21.64
C CYS A 4 8.19 -11.18 21.73
N LEU A 5 7.64 -10.90 22.89
CA LEU A 5 6.49 -10.00 23.08
C LEU A 5 6.91 -8.52 23.16
N VAL A 6 8.17 -8.24 23.49
CA VAL A 6 8.68 -6.86 23.65
C VAL A 6 8.76 -6.12 22.29
N GLY A 7 9.03 -6.83 21.20
CA GLY A 7 9.14 -6.22 19.87
C GLY A 7 7.80 -5.78 19.26
N SER A 8 6.74 -6.53 19.49
CA SER A 8 5.41 -6.21 18.97
C SER A 8 4.71 -5.09 19.74
N GLU A 9 4.90 -5.04 21.06
CA GLU A 9 4.38 -3.94 21.87
C GLU A 9 5.11 -2.63 21.60
N MET A 10 6.41 -2.67 21.29
CA MET A 10 7.18 -1.49 20.91
C MET A 10 6.70 -0.90 19.58
N CYS A 11 6.47 -1.73 18.57
CA CYS A 11 5.91 -1.27 17.28
C CYS A 11 4.48 -0.72 17.40
N ILE A 12 3.63 -1.29 18.25
CA ILE A 12 2.27 -0.80 18.50
C ILE A 12 2.31 0.51 19.29
N ARG A 13 3.22 0.62 20.26
CA ARG A 13 3.40 1.82 21.09
C ARG A 13 3.94 3.00 20.26
N ASP A 14 4.90 2.74 19.37
CA ASP A 14 5.45 3.77 18.47
C ASP A 14 4.39 4.25 17.47
N ARG A 15 3.55 3.37 16.94
CA ARG A 15 2.44 3.75 16.07
C ARG A 15 1.39 4.59 16.82
N ALA A 16 1.03 4.21 18.05
CA ALA A 16 0.07 4.95 18.86
C ALA A 16 0.62 6.31 19.32
N MET A 17 1.93 6.41 19.60
CA MET A 17 2.57 7.68 19.99
C MET A 17 2.75 8.63 18.79
N SER A 18 2.99 8.11 17.58
CA SER A 18 3.09 8.94 16.38
C SER A 18 1.74 9.53 15.95
N GLU A 19 0.63 8.87 16.28
CA GLU A 19 -0.72 9.39 16.01
C GLU A 19 -1.19 10.47 17.00
N ILE A 20 -0.61 10.52 18.21
CA ILE A 20 -1.03 11.45 19.28
C ILE A 20 -0.36 12.82 19.20
N THR A 21 0.71 12.98 18.43
CA THR A 21 1.61 14.16 18.54
C THR A 21 1.50 15.17 17.40
N GLU A 22 0.88 14.84 16.27
CA GLU A 22 0.60 15.84 15.23
C GLU A 22 -0.73 16.53 15.50
N SER A 23 -0.71 17.88 15.62
CA SER A 23 -1.94 18.65 15.85
C SER A 23 -2.89 18.55 14.65
N GLU A 24 -4.20 18.54 14.90
CA GLU A 24 -5.23 18.52 13.85
C GLU A 24 -5.06 19.69 12.87
N GLU A 25 -4.63 20.85 13.37
CA GLU A 25 -4.34 22.04 12.58
C GLU A 25 -3.19 21.81 11.59
N ARG A 26 -2.10 21.15 12.02
CA ARG A 26 -1.00 20.77 11.14
C ARG A 26 -1.44 19.79 10.06
N LEU A 27 -2.21 18.77 10.43
CA LEU A 27 -2.75 17.78 9.51
C LEU A 27 -3.68 18.37 8.43
N ALA A 28 -4.33 19.50 8.75
CA ALA A 28 -5.19 20.20 7.80
C ALA A 28 -4.40 20.98 6.73
N ARG A 29 -3.11 21.26 6.94
CA ARG A 29 -2.27 22.04 6.00
C ARG A 29 -2.09 21.30 4.68
N PRO A 30 -2.27 21.96 3.52
CA PRO A 30 -2.13 21.32 2.22
C PRO A 30 -0.78 20.61 1.99
N LEU A 31 0.33 21.22 2.45
CA LEU A 31 1.66 20.64 2.34
C LEU A 31 1.76 19.29 3.06
N ILE A 32 1.28 19.21 4.28
CA ILE A 32 1.31 17.98 5.10
C ILE A 32 0.39 16.90 4.48
N ARG A 33 -0.79 17.31 4.03
CA ARG A 33 -1.72 16.40 3.33
C ARG A 33 -1.09 15.84 2.05
N LEU A 34 -0.43 16.71 1.27
CA LEU A 34 0.26 16.31 0.04
C LEU A 34 1.39 15.31 0.34
N ALA A 35 2.25 15.63 1.31
CA ALA A 35 3.35 14.75 1.72
C ALA A 35 2.83 13.36 2.14
N LYS A 36 1.83 13.30 3.02
CA LYS A 36 1.20 12.04 3.45
C LYS A 36 0.54 11.28 2.30
N LEU A 37 -0.10 11.99 1.37
CA LEU A 37 -0.76 11.38 0.21
C LEU A 37 0.21 10.60 -0.69
N VAL A 38 1.46 11.06 -0.79
CA VAL A 38 2.52 10.43 -1.57
C VAL A 38 3.49 9.58 -0.75
N GLY A 39 3.21 9.40 0.55
CA GLY A 39 4.00 8.53 1.43
C GLY A 39 5.28 9.17 1.98
N VAL A 40 5.40 10.50 1.91
CA VAL A 40 6.51 11.23 2.53
C VAL A 40 6.22 11.41 4.02
N GLY A 41 7.16 10.99 4.88
CA GLY A 41 7.07 11.22 6.32
C GLY A 41 7.08 12.70 6.64
N THR A 42 6.26 13.15 7.59
CA THR A 42 6.15 14.54 8.03
C THR A 42 6.76 14.76 9.40
N SER A 43 7.16 13.66 10.05
CA SER A 43 7.73 13.66 11.39
C SER A 43 8.50 12.37 11.63
N TYR A 44 9.37 12.38 12.64
CA TYR A 44 10.12 11.20 13.07
C TYR A 44 10.39 11.22 14.58
N LEU A 45 10.66 10.06 15.13
CA LEU A 45 11.09 9.91 16.51
C LEU A 45 12.63 9.92 16.58
N GLY A 46 13.20 10.89 17.29
CA GLY A 46 14.65 11.00 17.50
C GLY A 46 15.19 9.90 18.40
N MET A 47 16.53 9.80 18.51
CA MET A 47 17.18 8.79 19.36
C MET A 47 16.87 8.98 20.86
N SER A 48 16.56 10.20 21.29
CA SER A 48 16.15 10.53 22.66
C SER A 48 14.66 10.23 22.94
N HIS A 49 13.95 9.66 21.98
CA HIS A 49 12.50 9.48 21.99
C HIS A 49 11.72 10.81 21.95
N ASP A 50 12.37 11.87 21.47
CA ASP A 50 11.72 13.15 21.22
C ASP A 50 11.08 13.13 19.83
N TYR A 51 9.89 13.70 19.74
CA TYR A 51 9.16 13.84 18.49
C TYR A 51 9.64 15.07 17.73
N HIS A 52 10.04 14.88 16.50
CA HIS A 52 10.52 15.93 15.62
C HIS A 52 9.62 16.06 14.39
N GLU A 53 9.17 17.25 14.11
CA GLU A 53 8.49 17.59 12.87
C GLU A 53 9.52 17.92 11.80
N ILE A 54 9.24 17.56 10.56
CA ILE A 54 10.07 17.92 9.41
C ILE A 54 9.68 19.31 8.96
N ASP A 55 10.67 20.15 8.73
CA ASP A 55 10.48 21.53 8.29
C ASP A 55 9.84 21.59 6.89
N ASP A 56 9.05 22.62 6.66
CA ASP A 56 8.31 22.80 5.40
C ASP A 56 9.24 22.86 4.18
N ASP A 57 10.38 23.54 4.30
CA ASP A 57 11.36 23.67 3.21
C ASP A 57 11.89 22.31 2.78
N VAL A 58 12.17 21.44 3.75
CA VAL A 58 12.63 20.06 3.47
C VAL A 58 11.52 19.26 2.78
N LEU A 59 10.27 19.37 3.22
CA LEU A 59 9.15 18.71 2.58
C LEU A 59 8.95 19.18 1.12
N ILE A 60 9.07 20.48 0.88
CA ILE A 60 8.97 21.08 -0.46
C ILE A 60 10.09 20.53 -1.37
N GLU A 61 11.34 20.49 -0.88
CA GLU A 61 12.47 19.94 -1.64
C GLU A 61 12.30 18.46 -1.96
N VAL A 62 11.85 17.65 -1.00
CA VAL A 62 11.59 16.22 -1.20
C VAL A 62 10.48 16.02 -2.22
N LEU A 63 9.38 16.78 -2.13
CA LEU A 63 8.29 16.70 -3.09
C LEU A 63 8.74 17.14 -4.50
N ALA A 64 9.56 18.18 -4.60
CA ALA A 64 10.16 18.61 -5.87
C ALA A 64 11.05 17.51 -6.47
N ALA A 65 11.85 16.81 -5.66
CA ALA A 65 12.65 15.66 -6.10
C ALA A 65 11.79 14.49 -6.62
N LEU A 66 10.55 14.36 -6.13
CA LEU A 66 9.55 13.41 -6.64
C LEU A 66 8.79 13.93 -7.88
N GLY A 67 9.15 15.12 -8.40
CA GLY A 67 8.50 15.73 -9.54
C GLY A 67 7.14 16.39 -9.20
N ILE A 68 6.93 16.74 -7.94
CA ILE A 68 5.68 17.34 -7.45
C ILE A 68 5.95 18.79 -7.06
N ASP A 69 5.30 19.73 -7.73
CA ASP A 69 5.38 21.15 -7.36
C ASP A 69 4.57 21.40 -6.08
N ALA A 70 5.27 21.79 -5.02
CA ALA A 70 4.72 22.16 -3.71
C ALA A 70 5.14 23.57 -3.28
N SER A 71 5.62 24.41 -4.20
CA SER A 71 6.21 25.73 -3.93
C SER A 71 5.23 26.75 -3.37
N SER A 72 3.94 26.54 -3.53
CA SER A 72 2.89 27.42 -2.99
C SER A 72 1.66 26.61 -2.59
N GLU A 73 0.82 27.15 -1.74
CA GLU A 73 -0.43 26.49 -1.32
C GLU A 73 -1.32 26.14 -2.51
N SER A 74 -1.42 27.01 -3.50
CA SER A 74 -2.17 26.73 -4.72
C SER A 74 -1.57 25.56 -5.51
N ALA A 75 -0.25 25.47 -5.64
CA ALA A 75 0.42 24.34 -6.30
C ALA A 75 0.19 23.03 -5.54
N GLN A 76 0.24 23.06 -4.20
CA GLN A 76 -0.04 21.92 -3.34
C GLN A 76 -1.47 21.39 -3.54
N LEU A 77 -2.47 22.28 -3.56
CA LEU A 77 -3.87 21.89 -3.80
C LEU A 77 -4.10 21.31 -5.20
N ILE A 78 -3.46 21.88 -6.22
CA ILE A 78 -3.49 21.34 -7.59
C ILE A 78 -2.86 19.95 -7.63
N ALA A 79 -1.70 19.76 -6.98
CA ALA A 79 -1.03 18.47 -6.91
C ALA A 79 -1.88 17.42 -6.19
N ILE A 80 -2.49 17.77 -5.04
CA ILE A 80 -3.43 16.90 -4.32
C ILE A 80 -4.58 16.47 -5.25
N ARG A 81 -5.23 17.43 -5.92
CA ARG A 81 -6.35 17.14 -6.82
C ARG A 81 -5.93 16.19 -7.95
N ARG A 82 -4.79 16.46 -8.58
CA ARG A 82 -4.24 15.61 -9.65
C ARG A 82 -4.03 14.17 -9.16
N ILE A 83 -3.36 13.99 -8.02
CA ILE A 83 -3.05 12.65 -7.47
C ILE A 83 -4.33 11.91 -7.09
N LEU A 84 -5.30 12.60 -6.49
CA LEU A 84 -6.59 12.00 -6.16
C LEU A 84 -7.36 11.63 -7.42
N ASN A 85 -7.39 12.49 -8.44
CA ASN A 85 -8.04 12.19 -9.71
C ASN A 85 -7.41 10.94 -10.36
N GLU A 86 -6.07 10.85 -10.41
CA GLU A 86 -5.37 9.68 -10.93
C GLU A 86 -5.70 8.40 -10.14
N ARG A 87 -5.83 8.50 -8.81
CA ARG A 87 -6.21 7.38 -7.93
C ARG A 87 -7.63 6.91 -8.20
N TYR A 88 -8.59 7.82 -8.23
CA TYR A 88 -10.01 7.50 -8.40
C TYR A 88 -10.40 7.21 -9.86
N ALA A 89 -9.59 7.65 -10.82
CA ALA A 89 -9.77 7.27 -12.22
C ALA A 89 -9.47 5.78 -12.47
N ARG A 90 -8.69 5.12 -11.63
CA ARG A 90 -8.43 3.67 -11.72
C ARG A 90 -9.58 2.89 -11.08
N LEU A 91 -9.92 1.73 -11.66
CA LEU A 91 -10.91 0.84 -11.03
C LEU A 91 -10.34 0.18 -9.77
N VAL A 92 -9.08 -0.26 -9.84
CA VAL A 92 -8.41 -1.00 -8.77
C VAL A 92 -6.94 -0.59 -8.70
N ALA A 93 -6.30 -0.79 -7.56
CA ALA A 93 -4.85 -0.62 -7.42
C ALA A 93 -4.10 -1.54 -8.41
N PRO A 94 -2.99 -1.08 -9.02
CA PRO A 94 -2.27 -1.89 -10.01
C PRO A 94 -1.67 -3.17 -9.43
N THR A 95 -1.46 -3.21 -8.12
CA THR A 95 -0.99 -4.39 -7.39
C THR A 95 -1.83 -4.57 -6.13
N VAL A 96 -2.27 -5.79 -5.92
CA VAL A 96 -3.06 -6.24 -4.76
C VAL A 96 -2.28 -7.32 -4.05
N LEU A 97 -2.15 -7.20 -2.73
CA LEU A 97 -1.55 -8.21 -1.88
C LEU A 97 -2.66 -9.00 -1.17
N HIS A 98 -2.55 -10.31 -1.19
CA HIS A 98 -3.41 -11.25 -0.51
C HIS A 98 -2.58 -12.19 0.36
N ILE A 99 -3.06 -12.52 1.55
CA ILE A 99 -2.45 -13.51 2.42
C ILE A 99 -3.22 -14.82 2.26
N ALA A 100 -2.55 -15.84 1.74
CA ALA A 100 -3.15 -17.17 1.53
C ALA A 100 -3.76 -17.72 2.83
N GLY A 101 -5.01 -18.16 2.75
CA GLY A 101 -5.78 -18.61 3.91
C GLY A 101 -6.63 -17.53 4.58
N SER A 102 -6.53 -16.27 4.17
CA SER A 102 -7.42 -15.18 4.61
C SER A 102 -8.42 -14.79 3.51
N GLU A 103 -9.50 -14.14 3.90
CA GLU A 103 -10.40 -13.45 2.96
C GLU A 103 -10.03 -11.97 2.98
N ASP A 104 -9.43 -11.50 1.88
CA ASP A 104 -9.04 -10.11 1.77
C ASP A 104 -10.02 -9.33 0.90
N ARG A 105 -10.29 -8.09 1.28
CA ARG A 105 -11.22 -7.21 0.58
C ARG A 105 -10.46 -6.19 -0.24
N VAL A 106 -10.63 -6.23 -1.55
CA VAL A 106 -10.03 -5.31 -2.50
C VAL A 106 -11.05 -4.24 -2.87
N LEU A 107 -10.73 -2.99 -2.59
CA LEU A 107 -11.62 -1.89 -2.95
C LEU A 107 -11.51 -1.59 -4.45
N VAL A 108 -12.67 -1.51 -5.09
CA VAL A 108 -12.85 -1.18 -6.51
C VAL A 108 -13.62 0.14 -6.62
N ASN A 109 -13.03 1.11 -7.30
CA ASN A 109 -13.68 2.39 -7.56
C ASN A 109 -14.80 2.23 -8.59
N THR A 110 -16.01 2.59 -8.20
CA THR A 110 -17.22 2.42 -9.02
C THR A 110 -18.03 3.71 -9.06
N GLY A 111 -18.91 3.86 -10.03
CA GLY A 111 -20.02 4.79 -9.90
C GLY A 111 -20.94 4.34 -8.75
N ILE A 112 -21.76 5.26 -8.24
CA ILE A 112 -22.60 5.01 -7.05
C ILE A 112 -23.58 3.82 -7.25
N LEU A 113 -24.01 3.58 -8.48
CA LEU A 113 -24.98 2.52 -8.81
C LEU A 113 -24.34 1.32 -9.55
N ASP A 114 -23.06 1.38 -9.83
CA ASP A 114 -22.37 0.36 -10.59
C ASP A 114 -21.96 -0.80 -9.68
N VAL A 115 -22.19 -2.01 -10.14
CA VAL A 115 -21.76 -3.24 -9.47
C VAL A 115 -20.57 -3.80 -10.26
N PRO A 116 -19.39 -3.97 -9.64
CA PRO A 116 -18.26 -4.57 -10.29
C PRO A 116 -18.47 -6.07 -10.50
N SER A 117 -17.79 -6.63 -11.50
CA SER A 117 -17.54 -8.05 -11.62
C SER A 117 -16.05 -8.30 -11.63
N ALA A 118 -15.62 -9.43 -11.11
CA ALA A 118 -14.22 -9.79 -11.04
C ALA A 118 -13.99 -11.25 -11.45
N SER A 119 -12.83 -11.52 -12.01
CA SER A 119 -12.32 -12.85 -12.26
C SER A 119 -10.81 -12.89 -12.03
N ILE A 120 -10.26 -14.06 -11.75
CA ILE A 120 -8.82 -14.25 -11.50
C ILE A 120 -8.28 -15.25 -12.52
N THR A 121 -7.16 -14.88 -13.14
CA THR A 121 -6.33 -15.82 -13.91
C THR A 121 -5.12 -16.18 -13.05
N LEU A 122 -4.93 -17.47 -12.83
CA LEU A 122 -3.83 -18.01 -12.04
C LEU A 122 -2.49 -17.83 -12.77
N GLU A 123 -1.39 -17.94 -12.04
CA GLU A 123 -0.03 -17.83 -12.57
C GLU A 123 0.27 -18.79 -13.72
N ASN A 124 -0.34 -19.98 -13.72
CA ASN A 124 -0.23 -20.96 -14.80
C ASN A 124 -1.09 -20.63 -16.03
N GLY A 125 -1.83 -19.52 -16.02
CA GLY A 125 -2.72 -19.09 -17.11
C GLY A 125 -4.12 -19.67 -17.06
N GLU A 126 -4.45 -20.54 -16.09
CA GLU A 126 -5.79 -21.10 -15.94
C GLU A 126 -6.72 -20.14 -15.19
N PRO A 127 -8.02 -20.10 -15.49
CA PRO A 127 -8.98 -19.33 -14.72
C PRO A 127 -9.19 -19.97 -13.34
N TYR A 128 -9.26 -19.17 -12.31
CA TYR A 128 -9.69 -19.60 -10.98
C TYR A 128 -11.15 -20.04 -11.05
N GLN A 129 -11.45 -21.24 -10.55
CA GLN A 129 -12.77 -21.88 -10.69
C GLN A 129 -13.74 -21.57 -9.54
N GLY A 130 -13.26 -20.91 -8.46
CA GLY A 130 -14.09 -20.56 -7.31
C GLY A 130 -14.95 -19.34 -7.57
N THR A 131 -15.83 -19.04 -6.62
CA THR A 131 -16.69 -17.87 -6.65
C THR A 131 -15.95 -16.67 -6.08
N ILE A 132 -16.00 -15.54 -6.78
CA ILE A 132 -15.51 -14.26 -6.30
C ILE A 132 -16.71 -13.41 -5.88
N GLU A 133 -16.80 -13.11 -4.61
CA GLU A 133 -17.90 -12.33 -4.07
C GLU A 133 -17.64 -10.83 -4.22
N VAL A 134 -18.73 -10.09 -4.43
CA VAL A 134 -18.72 -8.63 -4.44
C VAL A 134 -19.63 -8.13 -3.33
N GLY A 135 -19.12 -7.27 -2.50
CA GLY A 135 -19.82 -6.70 -1.38
C GLY A 135 -19.76 -5.17 -1.32
N PRO A 136 -20.36 -4.59 -0.28
CA PRO A 136 -20.27 -3.14 -0.07
C PRO A 136 -18.82 -2.73 0.14
N GLY A 137 -18.49 -1.49 -0.22
CA GLY A 137 -17.19 -0.90 0.02
C GLY A 137 -16.91 -0.65 1.52
N ASP A 138 -15.93 0.20 1.80
CA ASP A 138 -15.49 0.54 3.16
C ASP A 138 -16.33 1.64 3.82
N GLY A 139 -17.36 2.15 3.13
CA GLY A 139 -18.21 3.25 3.60
C GLY A 139 -17.58 4.63 3.49
N SER A 140 -16.45 4.77 2.83
CA SER A 140 -15.82 6.07 2.57
C SER A 140 -16.76 6.96 1.74
N GLN A 141 -16.62 8.29 1.94
CA GLN A 141 -17.39 9.25 1.17
C GLN A 141 -17.04 9.19 -0.32
N ALA A 142 -18.05 9.35 -1.15
CA ALA A 142 -17.86 9.41 -2.59
C ALA A 142 -16.95 10.59 -2.97
N TYR A 143 -16.02 10.35 -3.88
CA TYR A 143 -15.11 11.35 -4.41
C TYR A 143 -15.68 11.95 -5.68
N ASP A 144 -15.71 13.29 -5.76
CA ASP A 144 -16.11 14.01 -6.98
C ASP A 144 -14.93 14.05 -7.97
N LEU A 145 -14.99 13.19 -8.97
CA LEU A 145 -14.07 13.16 -10.10
C LEU A 145 -14.69 13.94 -11.28
N ASP A 146 -14.41 15.25 -11.32
CA ASP A 146 -14.85 16.15 -12.39
C ASP A 146 -16.35 16.04 -12.74
N GLY A 147 -17.20 16.04 -11.70
CA GLY A 147 -18.65 15.95 -11.80
C GLY A 147 -19.19 14.52 -11.77
N THR A 148 -18.34 13.51 -11.71
CA THR A 148 -18.74 12.11 -11.52
C THR A 148 -18.40 11.66 -10.10
N PHE A 149 -19.41 11.26 -9.35
CA PHE A 149 -19.19 10.76 -7.98
C PHE A 149 -18.72 9.31 -8.02
N ILE A 150 -17.48 9.09 -7.58
CA ILE A 150 -16.86 7.77 -7.43
C ILE A 150 -17.04 7.29 -5.99
N SER A 151 -17.65 6.15 -5.85
CA SER A 151 -17.75 5.38 -4.62
C SER A 151 -16.83 4.15 -4.70
N ASN A 152 -16.95 3.22 -3.77
CA ASN A 152 -16.25 1.95 -3.86
C ASN A 152 -17.18 0.76 -3.54
N ALA A 153 -16.82 -0.38 -4.11
CA ALA A 153 -17.31 -1.69 -3.75
C ALA A 153 -16.13 -2.56 -3.35
N ALA A 154 -16.35 -3.68 -2.70
CA ALA A 154 -15.29 -4.62 -2.34
C ALA A 154 -15.42 -5.90 -3.18
N VAL A 155 -14.32 -6.31 -3.76
CA VAL A 155 -14.13 -7.66 -4.30
C VAL A 155 -13.44 -8.49 -3.23
N VAL A 156 -14.03 -9.63 -2.87
CA VAL A 156 -13.48 -10.54 -1.87
C VAL A 156 -12.56 -11.54 -2.55
N ILE A 157 -11.30 -11.54 -2.17
CA ILE A 157 -10.33 -12.53 -2.64
C ILE A 157 -10.50 -13.79 -1.80
N PRO A 158 -10.73 -14.96 -2.42
CA PRO A 158 -11.00 -16.19 -1.69
C PRO A 158 -9.79 -16.70 -0.90
N ALA A 159 -10.04 -17.26 0.29
CA ALA A 159 -9.01 -17.79 1.16
C ALA A 159 -8.25 -19.00 0.57
N ASP A 160 -8.86 -19.74 -0.35
CA ASP A 160 -8.29 -20.91 -1.03
C ASP A 160 -7.50 -20.56 -2.30
N LEU A 161 -7.30 -19.26 -2.58
CA LEU A 161 -6.44 -18.85 -3.68
C LEU A 161 -5.00 -19.35 -3.45
N PRO A 162 -4.41 -20.10 -4.39
CA PRO A 162 -3.07 -20.62 -4.22
C PRO A 162 -2.04 -19.50 -4.13
N ILE A 163 -0.90 -19.79 -3.48
CA ILE A 163 0.26 -18.89 -3.45
C ILE A 163 0.80 -18.73 -4.86
N GLY A 164 1.10 -17.48 -5.26
CA GLY A 164 1.66 -17.16 -6.57
C GLY A 164 1.33 -15.75 -7.05
N TYR A 165 1.70 -15.49 -8.29
CA TYR A 165 1.45 -14.22 -8.98
C TYR A 165 0.30 -14.41 -9.97
N HIS A 166 -0.85 -13.87 -9.64
CA HIS A 166 -2.08 -14.01 -10.40
C HIS A 166 -2.46 -12.68 -11.05
N THR A 167 -3.46 -12.72 -11.93
CA THR A 167 -4.05 -11.50 -12.51
C THR A 167 -5.49 -11.39 -12.05
N LEU A 168 -5.82 -10.29 -11.38
CA LEU A 168 -7.19 -9.92 -11.05
C LEU A 168 -7.74 -9.05 -12.18
N HIS A 169 -8.80 -9.52 -12.83
CA HIS A 169 -9.54 -8.77 -13.83
C HIS A 169 -10.77 -8.15 -13.16
N VAL A 170 -10.90 -6.84 -13.26
CA VAL A 170 -12.04 -6.10 -12.71
C VAL A 170 -12.77 -5.42 -13.84
N LYS A 171 -14.09 -5.55 -13.87
CA LYS A 171 -14.95 -4.89 -14.84
C LYS A 171 -16.07 -4.13 -14.11
N VAL A 172 -16.25 -2.87 -14.50
CA VAL A 172 -17.33 -1.98 -14.03
C VAL A 172 -17.93 -1.29 -15.25
N ALA A 173 -19.17 -1.59 -15.55
CA ALA A 173 -19.84 -1.15 -16.80
C ALA A 173 -18.98 -1.50 -18.03
N ASP A 174 -18.57 -0.49 -18.81
CA ASP A 174 -17.74 -0.69 -20.02
C ASP A 174 -16.23 -0.62 -19.75
N ARG A 175 -15.82 -0.38 -18.48
CA ARG A 175 -14.41 -0.25 -18.11
C ARG A 175 -13.89 -1.59 -17.61
N VAL A 176 -12.71 -1.97 -18.09
CA VAL A 176 -11.98 -3.17 -17.65
C VAL A 176 -10.58 -2.76 -17.23
N GLN A 177 -10.10 -3.30 -16.13
CA GLN A 177 -8.74 -3.10 -15.66
C GLN A 177 -8.20 -4.37 -15.03
N ASP A 178 -6.94 -4.68 -15.35
CA ASP A 178 -6.20 -5.77 -14.76
C ASP A 178 -5.30 -5.24 -13.63
N ALA A 179 -5.13 -6.07 -12.60
CA ALA A 179 -4.21 -5.82 -11.49
C ALA A 179 -3.38 -7.07 -11.23
N THR A 180 -2.13 -6.87 -10.85
CA THR A 180 -1.29 -7.97 -10.34
C THR A 180 -1.79 -8.36 -8.95
N LEU A 181 -2.20 -9.62 -8.79
CA LEU A 181 -2.64 -10.17 -7.50
C LEU A 181 -1.56 -11.11 -6.98
N ILE A 182 -0.89 -10.69 -5.92
CA ILE A 182 0.16 -11.46 -5.26
C ILE A 182 -0.45 -12.20 -4.07
N SER A 183 -0.55 -13.50 -4.15
CA SER A 183 -0.94 -14.34 -3.03
C SER A 183 0.31 -14.84 -2.33
N ALA A 184 0.53 -14.39 -1.11
CA ALA A 184 1.70 -14.68 -0.30
C ALA A 184 1.33 -15.53 0.93
N PRO A 185 2.24 -16.35 1.47
CA PRO A 185 2.00 -17.02 2.72
C PRO A 185 2.01 -16.02 3.88
N ASP A 186 1.26 -16.30 4.96
CA ASP A 186 1.26 -15.49 6.19
C ASP A 186 2.67 -15.33 6.79
N ARG A 187 3.48 -16.36 6.62
CA ARG A 187 4.89 -16.35 7.05
C ARG A 187 5.73 -17.21 6.14
N VAL A 188 6.99 -16.88 6.05
CA VAL A 188 7.98 -17.75 5.38
C VAL A 188 8.29 -18.92 6.32
N ASP A 189 7.98 -20.14 5.86
CA ASP A 189 8.35 -21.34 6.59
C ASP A 189 9.88 -21.51 6.62
N LEU A 190 10.40 -21.83 7.79
CA LEU A 190 11.80 -22.19 7.89
C LEU A 190 12.05 -23.48 7.09
N LEU A 191 13.11 -23.49 6.30
CA LEU A 191 13.54 -24.69 5.61
C LEU A 191 13.74 -25.84 6.62
N ASP A 192 13.41 -27.09 6.21
CA ASP A 192 13.54 -28.24 7.11
C ASP A 192 14.90 -28.39 7.79
N PRO A 193 16.04 -28.06 7.14
CA PRO A 193 17.35 -28.02 7.82
C PRO A 193 17.39 -27.00 8.95
N MET A 194 16.57 -25.96 8.94
CA MET A 194 16.51 -24.93 9.98
C MET A 194 15.65 -25.34 11.19
N LYS A 195 14.82 -26.37 11.05
CA LYS A 195 13.94 -26.85 12.15
C LYS A 195 14.67 -27.69 13.18
N GLY A 196 15.88 -28.16 12.90
CA GLY A 196 16.63 -29.06 13.76
C GLY A 196 18.13 -28.81 13.88
N GLY A 197 18.69 -27.74 13.32
CA GLY A 197 20.13 -27.51 13.30
C GLY A 197 20.53 -26.04 13.24
N SER A 198 21.81 -25.78 13.53
CA SER A 198 22.39 -24.47 13.30
C SER A 198 22.69 -24.30 11.81
N LEU A 199 22.14 -23.26 11.20
CA LEU A 199 22.53 -22.83 9.86
C LEU A 199 23.55 -21.73 9.96
N TRP A 200 24.53 -21.79 9.07
CA TRP A 200 25.49 -20.73 8.89
C TRP A 200 25.49 -20.31 7.41
N GLY A 201 25.82 -19.07 7.14
CA GLY A 201 25.89 -18.54 5.78
C GLY A 201 26.81 -17.33 5.72
N TRP A 202 27.17 -16.97 4.50
CA TRP A 202 27.94 -15.76 4.24
C TRP A 202 26.96 -14.60 4.04
N MET A 203 27.17 -13.55 4.81
CA MET A 203 26.54 -12.27 4.55
C MET A 203 27.52 -11.42 3.73
N ALA A 204 27.16 -11.12 2.49
CA ALA A 204 27.94 -10.24 1.63
C ALA A 204 27.07 -9.07 1.19
N GLN A 205 27.59 -7.87 1.33
CA GLN A 205 26.97 -6.68 0.75
C GLN A 205 27.24 -6.69 -0.76
N LEU A 206 26.20 -6.64 -1.56
CA LEU A 206 26.29 -6.79 -3.02
C LEU A 206 27.27 -5.78 -3.64
N TYR A 207 27.31 -4.55 -3.12
CA TYR A 207 28.22 -3.50 -3.58
C TYR A 207 29.68 -3.70 -3.12
N SER A 208 29.92 -4.58 -2.15
CA SER A 208 31.27 -4.91 -1.67
C SER A 208 31.86 -6.16 -2.32
N ILE A 209 31.09 -6.85 -3.18
CA ILE A 209 31.59 -7.94 -4.01
C ILE A 209 32.40 -7.32 -5.13
N CYS A 210 33.69 -7.12 -4.84
CA CYS A 210 34.64 -6.68 -5.84
C CYS A 210 34.81 -7.79 -6.87
N LEU A 211 34.34 -7.55 -8.08
CA LEU A 211 34.83 -8.30 -9.23
C LEU A 211 36.32 -7.91 -9.38
N LEU A 212 37.21 -8.83 -9.10
CA LEU A 212 38.62 -8.65 -9.39
C LEU A 212 38.74 -8.26 -10.86
N TYR A 213 39.19 -7.03 -11.10
CA TYR A 213 39.69 -6.62 -12.39
C TYR A 213 40.94 -7.43 -12.63
N THR A 214 40.83 -8.55 -13.33
CA THR A 214 41.95 -9.17 -13.94
C THR A 214 42.31 -8.32 -15.15
N SER A 215 43.39 -7.57 -15.00
CA SER A 215 44.09 -6.91 -16.09
C SER A 215 44.51 -7.90 -17.16
#